data_762572ed89306395bf3ed11a460bb98d
#
_entry.id   762572ed89306395bf3ed11a460bb98d
#
_cell.length_a   1.000
_cell.length_b   1.000
_cell.length_c   1.000
_cell.angle_alpha   90.00
_cell.angle_beta   90.00
_cell.angle_gamma   90.00
#
_symmetry.space_group_name_H-M   'P 1'
#
loop_
_entity.id
_entity.type
_entity.pdbx_description
1 polymer ?
#
loop_
_entity_poly.entity_id
_entity_poly.type
_entity_poly.pdbx_seq_one_letter_code
_entity_poly.pdbx_strand_id
1 'polypeptide(L)'
;FIHANRRNINLNMILLNNRIYGLTKGQYSPTSPRGFVSKSSPYGTVEDPFRPAELCFGARGHFFARAVATDAPGTVEILKAAY
;
A
#
# COMPACT_ATOMS: atom_id res chain seq x y z
N PHE A 1 8.57 6.29 1.45
CA PHE A 1 8.48 4.89 1.88
C PHE A 1 9.84 4.18 1.78
N ILE A 2 10.37 4.06 0.57
CA ILE A 2 11.63 3.34 0.33
C ILE A 2 12.80 3.96 1.11
N HIS A 3 12.95 5.27 1.04
CA HIS A 3 14.05 5.97 1.72
C HIS A 3 13.96 5.86 3.24
N ALA A 4 12.76 5.94 3.81
CA ALA A 4 12.55 5.80 5.25
C ALA A 4 12.90 4.38 5.71
N ASN A 5 12.48 3.35 4.97
CA ASN A 5 12.83 1.97 5.27
C ASN A 5 14.34 1.73 5.19
N ARG A 6 14.96 2.23 4.13
CA ARG A 6 16.40 2.06 3.92
C ARG A 6 17.25 2.71 5.00
N ARG A 7 16.81 3.85 5.51
CA ARG A 7 17.52 4.60 6.56
C ARG A 7 17.16 4.14 7.96
N ASN A 8 16.25 3.20 8.09
CA ASN A 8 15.78 2.67 9.36
C ASN A 8 15.32 3.79 10.32
N ILE A 9 14.57 4.73 9.80
CA ILE A 9 14.02 5.83 10.59
C ILE A 9 12.98 5.28 11.57
N ASN A 10 13.04 5.72 12.83
CA ASN A 10 12.12 5.29 13.86
C ASN A 10 10.75 5.97 13.68
N LEU A 11 9.94 5.43 12.78
CA LEU A 11 8.58 5.88 12.54
C LEU A 11 7.71 4.70 12.11
N ASN A 12 6.41 4.84 12.28
CA ASN A 12 5.43 3.89 11.79
C ASN A 12 4.70 4.48 10.58
N MET A 13 4.64 3.73 9.51
CA MET A 13 3.92 4.13 8.29
C MET A 13 2.69 3.26 8.11
N ILE A 14 1.55 3.88 7.89
CA ILE A 14 0.30 3.21 7.62
C ILE A 14 -0.09 3.49 6.18
N LEU A 15 -0.12 2.46 5.35
CA LEU A 15 -0.53 2.56 3.96
C LEU A 15 -2.00 2.16 3.82
N LEU A 16 -2.83 3.13 3.47
CA LEU A 16 -4.24 2.90 3.18
C LEU A 16 -4.37 2.51 1.70
N ASN A 17 -4.29 1.22 1.43
CA ASN A 17 -4.25 0.71 0.07
C ASN A 17 -5.64 0.33 -0.43
N ASN A 18 -6.30 1.24 -1.10
CA ASN A 18 -7.59 0.99 -1.75
C ASN A 18 -7.47 0.74 -3.26
N ARG A 19 -6.25 0.72 -3.79
CA ARG A 19 -5.94 0.46 -5.20
C ARG A 19 -6.52 1.48 -6.18
N ILE A 20 -6.81 2.70 -5.70
CA ILE A 20 -7.42 3.74 -6.52
C ILE A 20 -7.12 5.11 -5.92
N TYR A 21 -7.09 6.15 -6.75
CA TYR A 21 -7.07 7.53 -6.29
C TYR A 21 -8.50 8.03 -6.11
N GLY A 22 -9.00 8.03 -4.87
CA GLY A 22 -10.37 8.44 -4.57
C GLY A 22 -10.61 9.95 -4.67
N LEU A 23 -9.64 10.74 -4.22
CA LEU A 23 -9.77 12.21 -4.24
C LEU A 23 -9.97 12.76 -5.65
N THR A 24 -9.33 12.16 -6.65
CA THR A 24 -9.42 12.55 -8.05
C THR A 24 -10.50 11.77 -8.82
N LYS A 25 -11.42 11.15 -8.10
CA LYS A 25 -12.62 10.46 -8.64
C LYS A 25 -12.31 9.20 -9.45
N GLY A 26 -11.33 8.41 -8.98
CA GLY A 26 -11.21 7.05 -9.43
C GLY A 26 -10.12 6.76 -10.45
N GLN A 27 -9.08 7.56 -10.52
CA GLN A 27 -7.90 7.24 -11.32
C GLN A 27 -7.17 6.02 -10.73
N TYR A 28 -6.53 5.23 -11.59
CA TYR A 28 -5.76 4.09 -11.10
C TYR A 28 -4.52 4.53 -10.31
N SER A 29 -4.16 3.73 -9.31
CA SER A 29 -2.94 3.93 -8.51
C SER A 29 -1.87 2.91 -8.91
N PRO A 30 -0.61 3.08 -8.45
CA PRO A 30 0.43 2.07 -8.69
C PRO A 30 0.10 0.68 -8.15
N THR A 31 -0.87 0.55 -7.24
CA THR A 31 -1.32 -0.74 -6.71
C THR A 31 -2.61 -1.25 -7.35
N SER A 32 -3.17 -0.54 -8.34
CA SER A 32 -4.37 -1.01 -9.05
C SER A 32 -4.08 -2.28 -9.85
N PRO A 33 -5.03 -3.22 -9.91
CA PRO A 33 -4.86 -4.42 -10.72
C PRO A 33 -4.65 -4.06 -12.20
N ARG A 34 -3.87 -4.87 -12.90
CA ARG A 34 -3.72 -4.72 -14.34
C ARG A 34 -5.08 -4.89 -15.01
N GLY A 35 -5.39 -4.03 -15.98
CA GLY A 35 -6.69 -4.02 -16.65
C GLY A 35 -7.76 -3.20 -15.93
N PHE A 36 -7.44 -2.55 -14.80
CA PHE A 36 -8.37 -1.71 -14.07
C PHE A 36 -8.87 -0.56 -14.94
N VAL A 37 -10.19 -0.47 -15.12
CA VAL A 37 -10.84 0.54 -15.95
C VAL A 37 -11.21 1.75 -15.10
N SER A 38 -10.87 2.95 -15.57
CA SER A 38 -11.25 4.22 -14.93
C SER A 38 -11.55 5.27 -16.00
N LYS A 39 -12.03 6.44 -15.57
CA LYS A 39 -12.33 7.55 -16.49
C LYS A 39 -11.10 8.02 -17.27
N SER A 40 -9.93 8.02 -16.63
CA SER A 40 -8.66 8.41 -17.26
C SER A 40 -7.96 7.25 -17.99
N SER A 41 -8.43 6.02 -17.80
CA SER A 41 -7.88 4.82 -18.43
C SER A 41 -9.01 3.91 -18.90
N PRO A 42 -9.76 4.32 -19.93
CA PRO A 42 -10.97 3.60 -20.37
C PRO A 42 -10.69 2.21 -20.93
N TYR A 43 -9.47 1.94 -21.35
CA TYR A 43 -9.08 0.63 -21.88
C TYR A 43 -8.39 -0.24 -20.82
N GLY A 44 -8.36 0.20 -19.56
CA GLY A 44 -7.70 -0.49 -18.47
C GLY A 44 -6.24 -0.08 -18.30
N THR A 45 -5.67 -0.46 -17.17
CA THR A 45 -4.25 -0.20 -16.89
C THR A 45 -3.36 -1.19 -17.63
N VAL A 46 -2.22 -0.71 -18.10
CA VAL A 46 -1.23 -1.57 -18.80
C VAL A 46 -0.11 -2.03 -17.88
N GLU A 47 -0.02 -1.48 -16.67
CA GLU A 47 1.03 -1.77 -15.72
C GLU A 47 0.53 -2.76 -14.67
N ASP A 48 1.42 -3.67 -14.27
CA ASP A 48 1.14 -4.54 -13.14
C ASP A 48 1.25 -3.76 -11.82
N PRO A 49 0.40 -4.06 -10.82
CA PRO A 49 0.49 -3.40 -9.53
C PRO A 49 1.78 -3.78 -8.82
N PHE A 50 2.45 -2.81 -8.18
CA PHE A 50 3.56 -3.16 -7.33
C PHE A 50 3.07 -3.65 -5.96
N ARG A 51 3.96 -4.36 -5.26
CA ARG A 51 3.64 -5.00 -3.99
C ARG A 51 4.38 -4.31 -2.85
N PRO A 52 3.65 -3.63 -1.93
CA PRO A 52 4.27 -2.90 -0.82
C PRO A 52 5.15 -3.76 0.08
N ALA A 53 4.78 -5.02 0.32
CA ALA A 53 5.58 -5.92 1.13
C ALA A 53 6.95 -6.18 0.52
N GLU A 54 7.01 -6.44 -0.78
CA GLU A 54 8.25 -6.69 -1.50
C GLU A 54 9.11 -5.42 -1.55
N LEU A 55 8.50 -4.26 -1.71
CA LEU A 55 9.22 -2.99 -1.66
C LEU A 55 9.82 -2.73 -0.28
N CYS A 56 9.06 -3.01 0.79
CA CYS A 56 9.55 -2.86 2.15
C CYS A 56 10.79 -3.73 2.38
N PHE A 57 10.74 -5.00 2.03
CA PHE A 57 11.86 -5.92 2.22
C PHE A 57 13.02 -5.60 1.29
N GLY A 58 12.76 -5.19 0.05
CA GLY A 58 13.78 -4.75 -0.88
C GLY A 58 14.52 -3.50 -0.42
N ALA A 59 13.84 -2.61 0.29
CA ALA A 59 14.42 -1.42 0.91
C ALA A 59 15.01 -1.70 2.30
N ARG A 60 15.07 -2.97 2.72
CA ARG A 60 15.61 -3.44 4.01
C ARG A 60 14.77 -3.02 5.21
N GLY A 61 13.44 -2.96 5.04
CA GLY A 61 12.53 -2.79 6.15
C GLY A 61 12.57 -3.99 7.10
N HIS A 62 12.43 -3.73 8.39
CA HIS A 62 12.53 -4.77 9.42
C HIS A 62 11.18 -5.27 9.90
N PHE A 63 10.12 -4.52 9.67
CA PHE A 63 8.77 -4.87 10.11
C PHE A 63 7.78 -4.54 8.99
N PHE A 64 6.95 -5.50 8.66
CA PHE A 64 5.83 -5.30 7.75
C PHE A 64 4.64 -6.14 8.24
N ALA A 65 3.47 -5.53 8.29
CA ALA A 65 2.25 -6.23 8.63
C ALA A 65 1.12 -5.77 7.71
N ARG A 66 0.14 -6.63 7.54
CA ARG A 66 -1.03 -6.36 6.72
C ARG A 66 -2.29 -6.60 7.53
N ALA A 67 -3.25 -5.70 7.39
CA ALA A 67 -4.53 -5.81 8.07
C ALA A 67 -5.67 -5.58 7.08
N VAL A 68 -6.82 -6.15 7.39
CA VAL A 68 -8.06 -5.91 6.64
C VAL A 68 -8.89 -4.91 7.43
N ALA A 69 -9.43 -3.89 6.74
CA ALA A 69 -10.17 -2.80 7.39
C ALA A 69 -11.37 -3.28 8.20
N THR A 70 -11.98 -4.40 7.81
CA THR A 70 -13.13 -4.98 8.50
C THR A 70 -12.76 -5.79 9.76
N ASP A 71 -11.46 -6.07 9.97
CA ASP A 71 -10.96 -6.80 11.13
C ASP A 71 -10.34 -5.81 12.12
N ALA A 72 -11.18 -5.10 12.87
CA ALA A 72 -10.71 -4.10 13.83
C ALA A 72 -9.83 -4.69 14.95
N PRO A 73 -10.19 -5.83 15.58
CA PRO A 73 -9.33 -6.42 16.61
C PRO A 73 -7.94 -6.80 16.08
N GLY A 74 -7.86 -7.39 14.90
CA GLY A 74 -6.59 -7.76 14.27
C GLY A 74 -5.75 -6.54 13.92
N THR A 75 -6.37 -5.48 13.44
CA THR A 75 -5.70 -4.22 13.13
C THR A 75 -5.10 -3.59 14.40
N VAL A 76 -5.85 -3.58 15.51
CA VAL A 76 -5.36 -3.05 16.80
C VAL A 76 -4.13 -3.82 17.26
N GLU A 77 -4.15 -5.14 17.19
CA GLU A 77 -3.00 -5.96 17.59
C GLU A 77 -1.75 -5.66 16.75
N ILE A 78 -1.91 -5.48 15.45
CA ILE A 78 -0.82 -5.11 14.55
C ILE A 78 -0.25 -3.73 14.90
N LEU A 79 -1.11 -2.74 15.15
CA LEU A 79 -0.69 -1.40 15.52
C LEU A 79 0.06 -1.39 16.84
N LYS A 80 -0.38 -2.20 17.83
CA LYS A 80 0.35 -2.35 19.10
C LYS A 80 1.73 -2.96 18.88
N ALA A 81 1.84 -3.96 18.02
CA ALA A 81 3.12 -4.60 17.73
C ALA A 81 4.09 -3.65 17.01
N ALA A 82 3.58 -2.77 16.15
CA ALA A 82 4.39 -1.80 15.43
C ALA A 82 4.88 -0.66 16.33
N TYR A 83 4.07 -0.28 17.30
CA TYR A 83 4.40 0.82 18.21
C TYR A 83 5.47 0.42 19.23
#